data_02127c7ba393016f6a1916277e55ae0a
#
_entry.id   02127c7ba393016f6a1916277e55ae0a
#
_cell.length_a   1.000
_cell.length_b   1.000
_cell.length_c   1.000
_cell.angle_alpha   90.00
_cell.angle_beta   90.00
_cell.angle_gamma   90.00
#
_symmetry.space_group_name_H-M   'P 1'
#
loop_
_entity.id
_entity.type
_entity.pdbx_description
1 polymer ?
#
loop_
_entity_poly.entity_id
_entity_poly.type
_entity_poly.pdbx_seq_one_letter_code
_entity_poly.pdbx_strand_id
1 'polypeptide(L)'
;EEISRKRDEIVAEYRKLIKSDEDKKSFEDAYKTVRGIYQFAENHLFWVEHWFHTIWWQKIRDIGKLFVQRGMLKETDDIFMFNRFEVPELIEELVIAWALGEGIPLRSKYYMAKAEKRKRILEAARKWNPIPALGIPPEEVAEPFTVMLWGITTEKVQEWLKGMAVVPKDVTELKGFASSAGVVEGKVRVVKHLEELTKIEQGEILVCPTTNPAW
;
A
#
# COMPACT_ATOMS: atom_id res chain seq x y z
N GLU A 1 3.16 -28.12 -5.24
CA GLU A 1 4.04 -29.22 -4.80
C GLU A 1 5.50 -28.77 -4.64
N GLU A 2 6.11 -28.11 -5.64
CA GLU A 2 7.51 -27.66 -5.59
C GLU A 2 7.78 -26.66 -4.44
N ILE A 3 6.91 -25.68 -4.25
CA ILE A 3 7.04 -24.70 -3.17
C ILE A 3 6.98 -25.37 -1.79
N SER A 4 6.08 -26.34 -1.62
CA SER A 4 5.98 -27.08 -0.37
C SER A 4 7.24 -27.89 -0.09
N ARG A 5 7.80 -28.52 -1.10
CA ARG A 5 9.07 -29.27 -0.97
C ARG A 5 10.22 -28.35 -0.58
N LYS A 6 10.41 -27.22 -1.27
CA LYS A 6 11.45 -26.23 -0.93
C LYS A 6 11.31 -25.70 0.49
N ARG A 7 10.09 -25.40 0.92
CA ARG A 7 9.83 -25.00 2.32
C ARG A 7 10.29 -26.08 3.30
N ASP A 8 9.90 -27.35 3.05
CA ASP A 8 10.20 -28.44 3.97
C ASP A 8 11.71 -28.72 4.03
N GLU A 9 12.42 -28.57 2.92
CA GLU A 9 13.89 -28.63 2.85
C GLU A 9 14.52 -27.52 3.71
N ILE A 10 14.10 -26.27 3.54
CA ILE A 10 14.59 -25.14 4.33
C ILE A 10 14.34 -25.35 5.82
N VAL A 11 13.12 -25.74 6.20
CA VAL A 11 12.78 -26.01 7.60
C VAL A 11 13.64 -27.11 8.18
N ALA A 12 13.92 -28.16 7.42
CA ALA A 12 14.80 -29.25 7.86
C ALA A 12 16.26 -28.78 8.08
N GLU A 13 16.74 -27.85 7.26
CA GLU A 13 18.06 -27.22 7.46
C GLU A 13 18.11 -26.38 8.73
N TYR A 14 17.14 -25.53 8.97
CA TYR A 14 17.07 -24.72 10.20
C TYR A 14 17.02 -25.60 11.45
N ARG A 15 16.23 -26.67 11.43
CA ARG A 15 16.19 -27.63 12.55
C ARG A 15 17.54 -28.22 12.89
N LYS A 16 18.42 -28.45 11.91
CA LYS A 16 19.79 -28.96 12.16
C LYS A 16 20.71 -27.91 12.79
N LEU A 17 20.46 -26.65 12.56
CA LEU A 17 21.27 -25.56 13.11
C LEU A 17 20.95 -25.27 14.58
N ILE A 18 19.73 -25.59 15.04
CA ILE A 18 19.29 -25.33 16.41
C ILE A 18 19.89 -26.42 17.36
N LYS A 19 20.67 -25.98 18.35
CA LYS A 19 21.42 -26.88 19.22
C LYS A 19 20.70 -27.15 20.53
N SER A 20 20.08 -26.15 21.15
CA SER A 20 19.39 -26.31 22.43
C SER A 20 18.01 -26.90 22.26
N ASP A 21 17.54 -27.68 23.24
CA ASP A 21 16.20 -28.25 23.21
C ASP A 21 15.12 -27.21 23.48
N GLU A 22 15.46 -26.14 24.21
CA GLU A 22 14.59 -25.00 24.44
C GLU A 22 14.33 -24.25 23.13
N ASP A 23 15.37 -23.94 22.35
CA ASP A 23 15.25 -23.28 21.06
C ASP A 23 14.51 -24.14 20.04
N LYS A 24 14.74 -25.47 20.05
CA LYS A 24 13.98 -26.42 19.21
C LYS A 24 12.51 -26.36 19.52
N LYS A 25 12.12 -26.38 20.78
CA LYS A 25 10.72 -26.29 21.19
C LYS A 25 10.12 -24.96 20.76
N SER A 26 10.83 -23.87 21.02
CA SER A 26 10.38 -22.51 20.61
C SER A 26 10.16 -22.41 19.09
N PHE A 27 11.09 -22.94 18.31
CA PHE A 27 11.00 -23.00 16.86
C PHE A 27 9.78 -23.82 16.38
N GLU A 28 9.57 -25.02 16.93
CA GLU A 28 8.43 -25.88 16.55
C GLU A 28 7.09 -25.24 16.91
N ASP A 29 6.99 -24.61 18.08
CA ASP A 29 5.77 -23.92 18.51
C ASP A 29 5.47 -22.71 17.60
N ALA A 30 6.49 -21.91 17.27
CA ALA A 30 6.36 -20.81 16.33
C ALA A 30 6.01 -21.29 14.92
N TYR A 31 6.70 -22.32 14.42
CA TYR A 31 6.44 -22.91 13.10
C TYR A 31 5.02 -23.46 12.98
N LYS A 32 4.56 -24.20 13.98
CA LYS A 32 3.20 -24.73 14.04
C LYS A 32 2.16 -23.61 14.03
N THR A 33 2.40 -22.56 14.80
CA THR A 33 1.51 -21.38 14.86
C THR A 33 1.43 -20.69 13.49
N VAL A 34 2.56 -20.39 12.88
CA VAL A 34 2.62 -19.77 11.54
C VAL A 34 1.93 -20.64 10.50
N ARG A 35 2.19 -21.96 10.52
CA ARG A 35 1.54 -22.91 9.59
C ARG A 35 0.02 -22.97 9.75
N GLY A 36 -0.48 -22.83 10.98
CA GLY A 36 -1.93 -22.82 11.23
C GLY A 36 -2.62 -21.55 10.79
N ILE A 37 -1.96 -20.41 10.93
CA ILE A 37 -2.56 -19.09 10.69
C ILE A 37 -2.32 -18.57 9.27
N TYR A 38 -1.17 -18.87 8.67
CA TYR A 38 -0.73 -18.27 7.42
C TYR A 38 -1.72 -18.49 6.26
N GLN A 39 -2.19 -19.71 6.09
CA GLN A 39 -3.18 -20.01 5.04
C GLN A 39 -4.50 -19.26 5.25
N PHE A 40 -4.94 -19.11 6.49
CA PHE A 40 -6.12 -18.33 6.82
C PHE A 40 -5.88 -16.85 6.50
N ALA A 41 -4.73 -16.30 6.89
CA ALA A 41 -4.40 -14.90 6.62
C ALA A 41 -4.36 -14.60 5.11
N GLU A 42 -3.71 -15.45 4.32
CA GLU A 42 -3.66 -15.30 2.85
C GLU A 42 -5.05 -15.41 2.21
N ASN A 43 -5.85 -16.39 2.61
CA ASN A 43 -7.22 -16.53 2.12
C ASN A 43 -8.10 -15.34 2.52
N HIS A 44 -7.94 -14.83 3.75
CA HIS A 44 -8.66 -13.64 4.21
C HIS A 44 -8.27 -12.40 3.39
N LEU A 45 -6.97 -12.18 3.18
CA LEU A 45 -6.48 -11.08 2.35
C LEU A 45 -7.06 -11.17 0.93
N PHE A 46 -7.01 -12.35 0.31
CA PHE A 46 -7.50 -12.50 -1.06
C PHE A 46 -9.03 -12.36 -1.16
N TRP A 47 -9.78 -13.16 -0.39
CA TRP A 47 -11.23 -13.26 -0.56
C TRP A 47 -12.01 -12.12 0.13
N VAL A 48 -11.54 -11.64 1.27
CA VAL A 48 -12.24 -10.60 2.04
C VAL A 48 -11.72 -9.21 1.67
N GLU A 49 -10.40 -9.01 1.66
CA GLU A 49 -9.81 -7.70 1.40
C GLU A 49 -9.79 -7.36 -0.09
N HIS A 50 -9.04 -8.11 -0.89
CA HIS A 50 -8.82 -7.75 -2.29
C HIS A 50 -10.05 -7.96 -3.16
N TRP A 51 -10.73 -9.09 -3.04
CA TRP A 51 -11.94 -9.39 -3.81
C TRP A 51 -13.07 -8.42 -3.48
N PHE A 52 -13.35 -8.22 -2.20
CA PHE A 52 -14.35 -7.26 -1.74
C PHE A 52 -14.05 -5.86 -2.26
N HIS A 53 -12.83 -5.36 -2.05
CA HIS A 53 -12.43 -4.03 -2.51
C HIS A 53 -12.55 -3.90 -4.03
N THR A 54 -12.16 -4.91 -4.79
CA THR A 54 -12.27 -4.88 -6.26
C THR A 54 -13.73 -4.69 -6.69
N ILE A 55 -14.66 -5.48 -6.13
CA ILE A 55 -16.09 -5.35 -6.44
C ILE A 55 -16.63 -4.00 -5.97
N TRP A 56 -16.27 -3.57 -4.77
CA TRP A 56 -16.70 -2.32 -4.17
C TRP A 56 -16.31 -1.12 -5.01
N TRP A 57 -15.05 -1.02 -5.40
CA TRP A 57 -14.56 0.08 -6.24
C TRP A 57 -15.22 0.12 -7.61
N GLN A 58 -15.53 -1.05 -8.20
CA GLN A 58 -16.29 -1.09 -9.46
C GLN A 58 -17.70 -0.54 -9.27
N LYS A 59 -18.38 -0.88 -8.18
CA LYS A 59 -19.71 -0.35 -7.87
C LYS A 59 -19.71 1.16 -7.63
N ILE A 60 -18.70 1.67 -6.95
CA ILE A 60 -18.52 3.13 -6.80
C ILE A 60 -18.32 3.79 -8.17
N ARG A 61 -17.53 3.19 -9.06
CA ARG A 61 -17.36 3.71 -10.43
C ARG A 61 -18.64 3.64 -11.26
N ASP A 62 -19.50 2.65 -11.05
CA ASP A 62 -20.80 2.61 -11.74
C ASP A 62 -21.67 3.81 -11.35
N ILE A 63 -21.66 4.22 -10.08
CA ILE A 63 -22.30 5.47 -9.63
C ILE A 63 -21.61 6.68 -10.27
N GLY A 64 -20.28 6.69 -10.32
CA GLY A 64 -19.51 7.75 -10.98
C GLY A 64 -19.89 7.93 -12.46
N LYS A 65 -20.03 6.82 -13.20
CA LYS A 65 -20.51 6.83 -14.59
C LYS A 65 -21.88 7.49 -14.72
N LEU A 66 -22.81 7.14 -13.80
CA LEU A 66 -24.13 7.75 -13.78
C LEU A 66 -24.07 9.26 -13.57
N PHE A 67 -23.22 9.73 -12.65
CA PHE A 67 -23.02 11.16 -12.41
C PHE A 67 -22.41 11.88 -13.63
N VAL A 68 -21.50 11.24 -14.37
CA VAL A 68 -20.97 11.78 -15.62
C VAL A 68 -22.06 11.87 -16.69
N GLN A 69 -22.86 10.82 -16.89
CA GLN A 69 -23.98 10.79 -17.83
C GLN A 69 -25.01 11.88 -17.55
N ARG A 70 -25.17 12.27 -16.29
CA ARG A 70 -26.11 13.31 -15.84
C ARG A 70 -25.45 14.68 -15.68
N GLY A 71 -24.22 14.86 -16.15
CA GLY A 71 -23.52 16.13 -16.14
C GLY A 71 -23.17 16.68 -14.76
N MET A 72 -23.08 15.81 -13.75
CA MET A 72 -22.69 16.17 -12.39
C MET A 72 -21.18 16.10 -12.16
N LEU A 73 -20.50 15.21 -12.86
CA LEU A 73 -19.05 15.04 -12.81
C LEU A 73 -18.48 15.06 -14.23
N LYS A 74 -17.20 15.34 -14.38
CA LYS A 74 -16.52 15.33 -15.67
C LYS A 74 -16.01 13.94 -16.03
N GLU A 75 -15.47 13.22 -15.06
CA GLU A 75 -14.86 11.90 -15.21
C GLU A 75 -15.42 10.91 -14.17
N THR A 76 -15.43 9.64 -14.51
CA THR A 76 -15.95 8.58 -13.63
C THR A 76 -15.26 8.59 -12.27
N ASP A 77 -13.94 8.72 -12.25
CA ASP A 77 -13.14 8.65 -11.02
C ASP A 77 -13.20 9.95 -10.21
N ASP A 78 -13.88 11.01 -10.70
CA ASP A 78 -14.20 12.20 -9.90
C ASP A 78 -15.01 11.86 -8.65
N ILE A 79 -15.75 10.76 -8.66
CA ILE A 79 -16.50 10.29 -7.50
C ILE A 79 -15.61 10.06 -6.28
N PHE A 80 -14.35 9.67 -6.47
CA PHE A 80 -13.38 9.49 -5.39
C PHE A 80 -12.89 10.82 -4.77
N MET A 81 -13.28 11.94 -5.35
CA MET A 81 -13.07 13.25 -4.74
C MET A 81 -14.12 13.59 -3.68
N PHE A 82 -15.10 12.72 -3.46
CA PHE A 82 -16.18 12.91 -2.48
C PHE A 82 -16.06 11.87 -1.37
N ASN A 83 -16.37 12.29 -0.15
CA ASN A 83 -16.39 11.38 0.99
C ASN A 83 -17.74 10.65 1.10
N ARG A 84 -17.81 9.67 1.99
CA ARG A 84 -18.99 8.82 2.19
C ARG A 84 -20.27 9.58 2.59
N PHE A 85 -20.16 10.80 3.08
CA PHE A 85 -21.31 11.62 3.47
C PHE A 85 -21.79 12.50 2.32
N GLU A 86 -20.91 12.85 1.41
CA GLU A 86 -21.24 13.70 0.25
C GLU A 86 -21.87 12.91 -0.91
N VAL A 87 -21.48 11.64 -1.07
CA VAL A 87 -22.04 10.80 -2.15
C VAL A 87 -23.56 10.66 -2.05
N PRO A 88 -24.17 10.43 -0.89
CA PRO A 88 -25.63 10.45 -0.73
C PRO A 88 -26.27 11.78 -1.16
N GLU A 89 -25.63 12.92 -0.86
CA GLU A 89 -26.13 14.23 -1.30
C GLU A 89 -26.16 14.35 -2.84
N LEU A 90 -25.12 13.84 -3.52
CA LEU A 90 -25.10 13.82 -5.00
C LEU A 90 -26.23 12.93 -5.55
N ILE A 91 -26.50 11.80 -4.91
CA ILE A 91 -27.59 10.88 -5.29
C ILE A 91 -28.94 11.55 -5.09
N GLU A 92 -29.14 12.23 -3.98
CA GLU A 92 -30.37 12.99 -3.70
C GLU A 92 -30.64 14.08 -4.74
N GLU A 93 -29.64 14.88 -5.08
CA GLU A 93 -29.75 15.87 -6.16
C GLU A 93 -30.14 15.24 -7.50
N LEU A 94 -29.60 14.06 -7.81
CA LEU A 94 -29.95 13.32 -9.01
C LEU A 94 -31.42 12.88 -8.99
N VAL A 95 -31.88 12.35 -7.86
CA VAL A 95 -33.27 11.88 -7.67
C VAL A 95 -34.24 13.05 -7.76
N ILE A 96 -33.92 14.20 -7.16
CA ILE A 96 -34.73 15.41 -7.23
C ILE A 96 -34.83 15.91 -8.68
N ALA A 97 -33.71 16.01 -9.38
CA ALA A 97 -33.72 16.42 -10.80
C ALA A 97 -34.57 15.49 -11.66
N TRP A 98 -34.46 14.18 -11.45
CA TRP A 98 -35.28 13.19 -12.14
C TRP A 98 -36.77 13.34 -11.81
N ALA A 99 -37.13 13.54 -10.55
CA ALA A 99 -38.51 13.72 -10.11
C ALA A 99 -39.16 15.01 -10.68
N LEU A 100 -38.34 16.03 -10.91
CA LEU A 100 -38.80 17.32 -11.50
C LEU A 100 -38.75 17.32 -13.04
N GLY A 101 -38.29 16.22 -13.66
CA GLY A 101 -38.13 16.14 -15.11
C GLY A 101 -36.93 16.95 -15.65
N GLU A 102 -36.02 17.36 -14.78
CA GLU A 102 -34.81 18.10 -15.15
C GLU A 102 -33.71 17.15 -15.68
N GLY A 103 -33.05 17.58 -16.76
CA GLY A 103 -31.99 16.77 -17.37
C GLY A 103 -30.68 16.77 -16.57
N ILE A 104 -30.38 17.91 -15.93
CA ILE A 104 -29.14 18.14 -15.18
C ILE A 104 -29.47 18.65 -13.79
N PRO A 105 -28.93 18.06 -12.72
CA PRO A 105 -29.14 18.52 -11.35
C PRO A 105 -28.62 19.95 -11.12
N LEU A 106 -29.32 20.68 -10.29
CA LEU A 106 -29.10 22.12 -10.10
C LEU A 106 -27.67 22.46 -9.63
N ARG A 107 -27.11 21.63 -8.75
CA ARG A 107 -25.80 21.85 -8.13
C ARG A 107 -24.63 21.21 -8.90
N SER A 108 -24.83 20.75 -10.12
CA SER A 108 -23.79 20.07 -10.93
C SER A 108 -22.51 20.88 -11.07
N LYS A 109 -22.61 22.17 -11.35
CA LYS A 109 -21.42 23.06 -11.44
C LYS A 109 -20.63 23.14 -10.13
N TYR A 110 -21.34 23.13 -9.00
CA TYR A 110 -20.71 23.12 -7.68
C TYR A 110 -19.91 21.83 -7.45
N TYR A 111 -20.47 20.66 -7.76
CA TYR A 111 -19.79 19.39 -7.57
C TYR A 111 -18.58 19.24 -8.50
N MET A 112 -18.70 19.65 -9.75
CA MET A 112 -17.56 19.67 -10.67
C MET A 112 -16.41 20.56 -10.15
N ALA A 113 -16.74 21.78 -9.71
CA ALA A 113 -15.74 22.70 -9.16
C ALA A 113 -15.08 22.14 -7.88
N LYS A 114 -15.86 21.46 -7.04
CA LYS A 114 -15.37 20.81 -5.83
C LYS A 114 -14.41 19.66 -6.12
N ALA A 115 -14.75 18.79 -7.09
CA ALA A 115 -13.88 17.71 -7.54
C ALA A 115 -12.54 18.26 -8.09
N GLU A 116 -12.60 19.25 -8.99
CA GLU A 116 -11.42 19.89 -9.54
C GLU A 116 -10.52 20.54 -8.47
N LYS A 117 -11.12 21.21 -7.48
CA LYS A 117 -10.37 21.79 -6.36
C LYS A 117 -9.62 20.69 -5.60
N ARG A 118 -10.29 19.56 -5.31
CA ARG A 118 -9.71 18.44 -4.57
C ARG A 118 -8.63 17.72 -5.35
N LYS A 119 -8.79 17.54 -6.67
CA LYS A 119 -7.72 17.02 -7.54
C LYS A 119 -6.44 17.88 -7.42
N ARG A 120 -6.57 19.21 -7.52
CA ARG A 120 -5.44 20.13 -7.37
C ARG A 120 -4.76 20.02 -6.00
N ILE A 121 -5.54 19.85 -4.93
CA ILE A 121 -5.00 19.63 -3.58
C ILE A 121 -4.20 18.32 -3.54
N LEU A 122 -4.73 17.22 -4.10
CA LEU A 122 -4.03 15.95 -4.15
C LEU A 122 -2.74 16.01 -5.00
N GLU A 123 -2.78 16.70 -6.12
CA GLU A 123 -1.59 16.93 -6.96
C GLU A 123 -0.51 17.73 -6.22
N ALA A 124 -0.92 18.76 -5.47
CA ALA A 124 0.01 19.50 -4.63
C ALA A 124 0.57 18.64 -3.49
N ALA A 125 -0.28 17.83 -2.84
CA ALA A 125 0.12 16.92 -1.77
C ALA A 125 1.10 15.84 -2.26
N ARG A 126 0.93 15.32 -3.48
CA ARG A 126 1.87 14.35 -4.08
C ARG A 126 3.27 14.91 -4.30
N LYS A 127 3.38 16.21 -4.47
CA LYS A 127 4.67 16.91 -4.65
C LYS A 127 5.30 17.31 -3.32
N TRP A 128 4.53 17.27 -2.27
CA TRP A 128 5.01 17.62 -0.94
C TRP A 128 5.73 16.42 -0.31
N ASN A 129 6.93 16.67 0.19
CA ASN A 129 7.70 15.69 0.94
C ASN A 129 7.64 16.09 2.43
N PRO A 130 6.70 15.53 3.20
CA PRO A 130 6.53 15.89 4.60
C PRO A 130 7.74 15.45 5.43
N ILE A 131 7.94 16.11 6.56
CA ILE A 131 8.89 15.64 7.56
C ILE A 131 8.45 14.23 8.05
N PRO A 132 9.39 13.32 8.32
CA PRO A 132 9.09 11.92 8.64
C PRO A 132 8.23 11.73 9.89
N ALA A 133 8.30 12.65 10.86
CA ALA A 133 7.57 12.58 12.11
C ALA A 133 7.12 13.95 12.60
N LEU A 134 6.00 13.97 13.35
CA LEU A 134 5.49 15.14 14.06
C LEU A 134 5.54 14.88 15.57
N GLY A 135 5.92 15.93 16.34
CA GLY A 135 6.00 15.84 17.80
C GLY A 135 7.38 15.48 18.31
N ILE A 136 7.44 15.17 19.60
CA ILE A 136 8.68 14.73 20.27
C ILE A 136 8.88 13.24 19.95
N PRO A 137 10.01 12.86 19.34
CA PRO A 137 10.24 11.45 19.05
C PRO A 137 10.45 10.66 20.34
N PRO A 138 10.06 9.38 20.36
CA PRO A 138 10.34 8.52 21.50
C PRO A 138 11.85 8.28 21.64
N GLU A 139 12.33 8.08 22.86
CA GLU A 139 13.72 7.71 23.12
C GLU A 139 14.05 6.32 22.55
N GLU A 140 13.07 5.44 22.56
CA GLU A 140 13.16 4.09 22.04
C GLU A 140 11.88 3.69 21.27
N VAL A 141 12.04 3.04 20.12
CA VAL A 141 10.95 2.46 19.33
C VAL A 141 10.89 0.97 19.65
N ALA A 142 10.06 0.60 20.60
CA ALA A 142 9.93 -0.79 21.07
C ALA A 142 8.65 -1.49 20.53
N GLU A 143 7.77 -0.78 19.82
CA GLU A 143 6.51 -1.33 19.32
C GLU A 143 6.80 -2.24 18.11
N PRO A 144 6.50 -3.58 18.23
CA PRO A 144 6.92 -4.57 17.23
C PRO A 144 6.35 -4.32 15.81
N PHE A 145 5.11 -3.86 15.71
CA PHE A 145 4.50 -3.60 14.40
C PHE A 145 5.11 -2.40 13.72
N THR A 146 5.46 -1.37 14.47
CA THR A 146 6.16 -0.19 13.95
C THR A 146 7.52 -0.59 13.37
N VAL A 147 8.27 -1.43 14.08
CA VAL A 147 9.56 -1.92 13.61
C VAL A 147 9.39 -2.87 12.43
N MET A 148 8.51 -3.86 12.54
CA MET A 148 8.38 -4.95 11.57
C MET A 148 7.69 -4.52 10.27
N LEU A 149 6.60 -3.75 10.36
CA LEU A 149 5.80 -3.37 9.18
C LEU A 149 6.31 -2.10 8.52
N TRP A 150 6.85 -1.17 9.29
CA TRP A 150 7.25 0.14 8.78
C TRP A 150 8.77 0.34 8.73
N GLY A 151 9.55 -0.58 9.28
CA GLY A 151 11.01 -0.44 9.36
C GLY A 151 11.46 0.76 10.18
N ILE A 152 10.60 1.28 11.08
CA ILE A 152 10.91 2.43 11.92
C ILE A 152 11.55 1.90 13.21
N THR A 153 12.87 1.94 13.26
CA THR A 153 13.67 1.57 14.44
C THR A 153 14.13 2.80 15.21
N THR A 154 14.64 2.60 16.41
CA THR A 154 15.24 3.67 17.22
C THR A 154 16.36 4.37 16.45
N GLU A 155 17.23 3.60 15.80
CA GLU A 155 18.33 4.12 14.99
C GLU A 155 17.81 4.96 13.83
N LYS A 156 16.74 4.51 13.17
CA LYS A 156 16.11 5.22 12.06
C LYS A 156 15.53 6.57 12.50
N VAL A 157 14.87 6.60 13.65
CA VAL A 157 14.36 7.84 14.24
C VAL A 157 15.54 8.78 14.56
N GLN A 158 16.61 8.28 15.14
CA GLN A 158 17.80 9.07 15.43
C GLN A 158 18.50 9.59 14.16
N GLU A 159 18.55 8.78 13.10
CA GLU A 159 19.02 9.23 11.78
C GLU A 159 18.17 10.37 11.23
N TRP A 160 16.84 10.26 11.31
CA TRP A 160 15.96 11.34 10.88
C TRP A 160 16.19 12.63 11.67
N LEU A 161 16.34 12.53 12.98
CA LEU A 161 16.65 13.70 13.84
C LEU A 161 17.99 14.34 13.52
N LYS A 162 19.00 13.53 13.21
CA LYS A 162 20.32 14.02 12.75
C LYS A 162 20.25 14.50 11.31
N GLY A 163 19.49 13.85 10.45
CA GLY A 163 19.38 14.04 9.02
C GLY A 163 18.23 14.94 8.58
N MET A 164 17.50 15.59 9.50
CA MET A 164 16.73 16.79 9.15
C MET A 164 17.62 17.87 8.52
N ALA A 165 18.94 17.65 8.56
CA ALA A 165 19.94 18.29 7.75
C ALA A 165 20.32 17.38 6.58
N VAL A 166 19.81 17.67 5.37
CA VAL A 166 20.42 17.32 4.06
C VAL A 166 20.55 15.82 3.77
N VAL A 167 19.73 15.28 2.89
CA VAL A 167 20.04 14.03 2.16
C VAL A 167 21.36 14.28 1.41
N PRO A 168 22.44 13.54 1.72
CA PRO A 168 23.68 13.69 0.98
C PRO A 168 23.41 13.38 -0.50
N LYS A 169 23.84 14.25 -1.41
CA LYS A 169 23.67 14.03 -2.87
C LYS A 169 24.48 12.84 -3.40
N ASP A 170 25.41 12.32 -2.63
CA ASP A 170 26.35 11.27 -3.00
C ASP A 170 26.23 10.06 -2.06
N VAL A 171 25.03 9.46 -1.98
CA VAL A 171 24.85 8.18 -1.27
C VAL A 171 25.44 7.06 -2.14
N THR A 172 26.54 6.47 -1.71
CA THR A 172 27.20 5.35 -2.36
C THR A 172 26.83 4.00 -1.72
N GLU A 173 26.22 4.01 -0.53
CA GLU A 173 25.86 2.82 0.24
C GLU A 173 24.46 2.99 0.83
N LEU A 174 23.61 1.94 0.70
CA LEU A 174 22.33 1.82 1.38
C LEU A 174 22.40 0.65 2.37
N LYS A 175 21.92 0.86 3.60
CA LYS A 175 21.77 -0.18 4.62
C LYS A 175 20.31 -0.48 4.85
N GLY A 176 19.97 -1.76 5.03
CA GLY A 176 18.60 -2.21 5.23
C GLY A 176 18.51 -3.56 5.89
N PHE A 177 17.30 -4.10 6.01
CA PHE A 177 17.06 -5.43 6.56
C PHE A 177 16.92 -6.45 5.42
N ALA A 178 17.61 -7.58 5.55
CA ALA A 178 17.44 -8.71 4.63
C ALA A 178 16.09 -9.40 4.90
N SER A 179 15.14 -9.26 3.99
CA SER A 179 13.85 -9.97 4.05
C SER A 179 13.94 -11.39 3.48
N SER A 180 15.01 -11.71 2.76
CA SER A 180 15.28 -13.03 2.19
C SER A 180 16.77 -13.33 2.32
N ALA A 181 17.10 -14.57 2.62
CA ALA A 181 18.50 -15.01 2.72
C ALA A 181 19.13 -15.08 1.31
N GLY A 182 20.43 -14.75 1.25
CA GLY A 182 21.24 -14.89 0.05
C GLY A 182 21.84 -13.57 -0.43
N VAL A 183 22.72 -13.69 -1.40
CA VAL A 183 23.36 -12.57 -2.12
C VAL A 183 23.16 -12.81 -3.60
N VAL A 184 22.77 -11.77 -4.32
CA VAL A 184 22.60 -11.79 -5.77
C VAL A 184 23.37 -10.65 -6.40
N GLU A 185 23.89 -10.90 -7.60
CA GLU A 185 24.51 -9.88 -8.43
C GLU A 185 23.73 -9.77 -9.76
N GLY A 186 23.54 -8.57 -10.22
CA GLY A 186 22.83 -8.32 -11.47
C GLY A 186 22.71 -6.84 -11.77
N LYS A 187 22.22 -6.55 -12.96
CA LYS A 187 21.92 -5.18 -13.38
C LYS A 187 20.72 -4.64 -12.59
N VAL A 188 20.85 -3.47 -12.02
CA VAL A 188 19.76 -2.84 -11.25
C VAL A 188 18.80 -2.13 -12.19
N ARG A 189 17.50 -2.39 -11.99
CA ARG A 189 16.39 -1.66 -12.61
C ARG A 189 15.62 -0.89 -11.54
N VAL A 190 15.69 0.44 -11.60
CA VAL A 190 14.91 1.31 -10.72
C VAL A 190 13.54 1.55 -11.35
N VAL A 191 12.47 1.16 -10.64
CA VAL A 191 11.07 1.31 -11.06
C VAL A 191 10.37 2.22 -10.06
N LYS A 192 9.88 3.35 -10.53
CA LYS A 192 9.17 4.34 -9.69
C LYS A 192 7.65 4.27 -9.86
N HIS A 193 7.20 3.81 -11.00
CA HIS A 193 5.79 3.75 -11.37
C HIS A 193 5.44 2.39 -11.97
N LEU A 194 4.19 1.96 -11.78
CA LEU A 194 3.68 0.65 -12.20
C LEU A 194 3.89 0.38 -13.71
N GLU A 195 3.74 1.42 -14.53
CA GLU A 195 3.88 1.32 -15.98
C GLU A 195 5.30 0.95 -16.44
N GLU A 196 6.29 1.15 -15.57
CA GLU A 196 7.69 0.82 -15.85
C GLU A 196 8.03 -0.66 -15.58
N LEU A 197 7.14 -1.41 -14.93
CA LEU A 197 7.33 -2.83 -14.64
C LEU A 197 7.53 -3.68 -15.89
N THR A 198 6.86 -3.33 -16.97
CA THR A 198 6.98 -4.03 -18.26
C THR A 198 8.38 -3.93 -18.88
N LYS A 199 9.25 -3.07 -18.34
CA LYS A 199 10.63 -2.87 -18.80
C LYS A 199 11.63 -3.76 -18.07
N ILE A 200 11.20 -4.51 -17.04
CA ILE A 200 12.09 -5.40 -16.29
C ILE A 200 12.39 -6.64 -17.12
N GLU A 201 13.66 -6.97 -17.19
CA GLU A 201 14.16 -8.15 -17.90
C GLU A 201 14.57 -9.24 -16.90
N GLN A 202 14.53 -10.48 -17.35
CA GLN A 202 14.98 -11.61 -16.53
C GLN A 202 16.45 -11.46 -16.14
N GLY A 203 16.74 -11.62 -14.83
CA GLY A 203 18.09 -11.47 -14.27
C GLY A 203 18.41 -10.05 -13.79
N GLU A 204 17.52 -9.09 -13.95
CA GLU A 204 17.68 -7.76 -13.36
C GLU A 204 17.25 -7.76 -11.88
N ILE A 205 17.84 -6.86 -11.11
CA ILE A 205 17.50 -6.60 -9.70
C ILE A 205 16.53 -5.42 -9.63
N LEU A 206 15.31 -5.68 -9.19
CA LEU A 206 14.29 -4.63 -9.00
C LEU A 206 14.61 -3.78 -7.78
N VAL A 207 14.68 -2.47 -7.96
CA VAL A 207 14.71 -1.46 -6.90
C VAL A 207 13.51 -0.53 -7.07
N CYS A 208 12.65 -0.46 -6.07
CA CYS A 208 11.43 0.35 -6.09
C CYS A 208 11.07 0.85 -4.68
N PRO A 209 10.24 1.90 -4.56
CA PRO A 209 9.79 2.38 -3.26
C PRO A 209 9.02 1.34 -2.46
N THR A 210 8.15 0.57 -3.14
CA THR A 210 7.35 -0.51 -2.53
C THR A 210 6.80 -1.40 -3.64
N THR A 211 6.59 -2.67 -3.33
CA THR A 211 5.84 -3.60 -4.19
C THR A 211 4.45 -3.84 -3.59
N ASN A 212 3.51 -4.24 -4.43
CA ASN A 212 2.20 -4.69 -4.00
C ASN A 212 1.75 -5.91 -4.83
N PRO A 213 0.69 -6.62 -4.43
CA PRO A 213 0.24 -7.82 -5.13
C PRO A 213 -0.19 -7.64 -6.59
N ALA A 214 -0.35 -6.41 -7.04
CA ALA A 214 -0.67 -6.10 -8.44
C ALA A 214 0.57 -6.00 -9.35
N TRP A 215 1.76 -6.19 -8.78
CA TRP A 215 3.05 -6.13 -9.49
C TRP A 215 3.45 -7.49 -10.03
#